data_d1f677a52bd188742bcf9c8ad25f4fd5
#
_entry.id   d1f677a52bd188742bcf9c8ad25f4fd5
#
_cell.length_a   1.000
_cell.length_b   1.000
_cell.length_c   1.000
_cell.angle_alpha   90.00
_cell.angle_beta   90.00
_cell.angle_gamma   90.00
#
_symmetry.space_group_name_H-M   'P 1'
#
loop_
_entity.id
_entity.type
_entity.pdbx_description
1 polymer ?
#
loop_
_entity_poly.entity_id
_entity_poly.type
_entity_poly.pdbx_seq_one_letter_code
_entity_poly.pdbx_strand_id
1 'polypeptide(L)'
;MTEAKGLRRFFSKFICGDADDSTIEYEPYVYIPANSYSYAEVTKITTKFNRVHGKGGFGVVYRGVLNKQQVAVKMLNRASVYNIVQFTKEVHDFVKVRHKNLVSLIGYCDDGEHLALLYEFVANGDLNDQLSGKFGNVLSWERRLKIIIGVAQGLEYLHSELRILHRYVKPTNILLDENFEAKLADFGLSRSSPTNPDTEASNKIYVKPGRDPYLDDQYFNSNWLTQTSDIYSFGIVMLEMITNQPVVDNNRESPHISKWVDLQVAKGDTLEIVDPRLNNDFEPTSVRKAMDIACSCAARAHNRPSMSQVVIELNECLALEKARSIGRTGEITQTQ
;
A
#
# COMPACT_ATOMS: atom_id res chain seq x y z
N MET A 1 -31.50 8.40 -13.98
CA MET A 1 -31.87 6.97 -14.16
C MET A 1 -31.22 6.30 -15.37
N THR A 2 -30.66 7.02 -16.30
CA THR A 2 -30.03 6.50 -17.54
C THR A 2 -28.56 6.08 -17.35
N GLU A 3 -27.82 6.70 -16.44
CA GLU A 3 -26.38 6.46 -16.21
C GLU A 3 -26.06 5.13 -15.50
N ALA A 4 -26.93 4.70 -14.58
CA ALA A 4 -26.78 3.41 -13.89
C ALA A 4 -26.89 2.19 -14.84
N LYS A 5 -27.53 2.37 -16.01
CA LYS A 5 -27.67 1.30 -17.00
C LYS A 5 -26.40 1.05 -17.83
N GLY A 6 -25.55 2.07 -18.00
CA GLY A 6 -24.29 1.98 -18.73
C GLY A 6 -23.27 1.10 -18.00
N LEU A 7 -23.05 1.35 -16.72
CA LEU A 7 -22.14 0.55 -15.88
C LEU A 7 -22.63 -0.91 -15.76
N ARG A 8 -23.94 -1.14 -15.55
CA ARG A 8 -24.52 -2.49 -15.47
C ARG A 8 -24.27 -3.32 -16.74
N ARG A 9 -24.44 -2.69 -17.90
CA ARG A 9 -24.25 -3.39 -19.19
C ARG A 9 -22.79 -3.70 -19.48
N PHE A 10 -21.87 -2.89 -18.96
CA PHE A 10 -20.43 -3.09 -19.06
C PHE A 10 -19.94 -4.21 -18.14
N PHE A 11 -20.44 -4.27 -16.89
CA PHE A 11 -20.12 -5.33 -15.93
C PHE A 11 -20.50 -6.71 -16.44
N SER A 12 -21.71 -6.86 -17.02
CA SER A 12 -22.22 -8.12 -17.55
C SER A 12 -21.33 -8.67 -18.68
N LYS A 13 -20.82 -7.81 -19.55
CA LYS A 13 -20.15 -8.21 -20.79
C LYS A 13 -18.65 -8.50 -20.66
N PHE A 14 -17.97 -7.97 -19.64
CA PHE A 14 -16.51 -8.06 -19.50
C PHE A 14 -16.02 -8.94 -18.35
N ILE A 15 -16.85 -9.20 -17.35
CA ILE A 15 -16.47 -9.99 -16.17
C ILE A 15 -16.99 -11.42 -16.26
N CYS A 16 -18.16 -11.63 -16.87
CA CYS A 16 -18.69 -12.94 -17.20
C CYS A 16 -18.46 -13.16 -18.70
N GLY A 17 -17.35 -13.81 -19.11
CA GLY A 17 -17.27 -14.38 -20.45
C GLY A 17 -18.55 -15.19 -20.73
N ASP A 18 -18.92 -15.45 -22.00
CA ASP A 18 -20.15 -16.10 -22.50
C ASP A 18 -20.58 -17.39 -21.74
N ALA A 19 -20.70 -17.33 -20.41
CA ALA A 19 -21.26 -18.34 -19.54
C ALA A 19 -22.76 -18.05 -19.35
N ASP A 20 -23.56 -19.07 -19.57
CA ASP A 20 -25.03 -19.10 -19.50
C ASP A 20 -25.56 -18.42 -18.22
N ASP A 21 -26.42 -17.41 -18.41
CA ASP A 21 -26.89 -16.41 -17.44
C ASP A 21 -27.87 -16.98 -16.38
N SER A 22 -27.98 -18.29 -16.22
CA SER A 22 -29.11 -18.89 -15.47
C SER A 22 -28.84 -19.30 -14.02
N THR A 23 -27.63 -19.11 -13.47
CA THR A 23 -27.29 -19.63 -12.13
C THR A 23 -26.47 -18.71 -11.19
N ILE A 24 -26.35 -17.42 -11.48
CA ILE A 24 -25.64 -16.49 -10.56
C ILE A 24 -26.68 -15.74 -9.72
N GLU A 25 -26.88 -16.14 -8.47
CA GLU A 25 -27.56 -15.36 -7.46
C GLU A 25 -26.74 -14.11 -7.16
N TYR A 26 -27.20 -12.95 -7.65
CA TYR A 26 -26.63 -11.65 -7.30
C TYR A 26 -27.21 -11.22 -5.96
N GLU A 27 -26.38 -11.12 -4.93
CA GLU A 27 -26.74 -10.36 -3.74
C GLU A 27 -27.17 -8.93 -4.16
N PRO A 28 -28.24 -8.37 -3.60
CA PRO A 28 -28.71 -7.03 -3.98
C PRO A 28 -27.68 -6.00 -3.52
N TYR A 29 -26.90 -5.47 -4.48
CA TYR A 29 -25.95 -4.39 -4.23
C TYR A 29 -26.68 -3.15 -3.68
N VAL A 30 -26.40 -2.81 -2.44
CA VAL A 30 -26.80 -1.51 -1.87
C VAL A 30 -25.96 -0.45 -2.57
N TYR A 31 -26.56 0.26 -3.51
CA TYR A 31 -25.94 1.39 -4.20
C TYR A 31 -25.70 2.54 -3.21
N ILE A 32 -24.46 2.76 -2.80
CA ILE A 32 -24.06 4.01 -2.14
C ILE A 32 -23.50 4.90 -3.23
N PRO A 33 -24.07 6.08 -3.50
CA PRO A 33 -23.59 6.96 -4.55
C PRO A 33 -22.19 7.45 -4.20
N ALA A 34 -21.18 6.94 -4.91
CA ALA A 34 -19.92 7.66 -5.05
C ALA A 34 -20.23 8.96 -5.79
N ASN A 35 -19.56 10.04 -5.43
CA ASN A 35 -19.70 11.28 -6.19
C ASN A 35 -19.16 11.04 -7.60
N SER A 36 -20.05 11.05 -8.58
CA SER A 36 -19.69 11.02 -9.99
C SER A 36 -19.46 12.44 -10.48
N TYR A 37 -18.38 12.66 -11.19
CA TYR A 37 -18.00 13.96 -11.75
C TYR A 37 -17.93 13.86 -13.27
N SER A 38 -18.41 14.91 -13.98
CA SER A 38 -18.20 15.07 -15.41
C SER A 38 -16.72 15.44 -15.70
N TYR A 39 -16.27 15.20 -16.92
CA TYR A 39 -14.93 15.64 -17.32
C TYR A 39 -14.73 17.16 -17.23
N ALA A 40 -15.78 17.94 -17.47
CA ALA A 40 -15.76 19.38 -17.29
C ALA A 40 -15.50 19.80 -15.82
N GLU A 41 -16.11 19.09 -14.86
CA GLU A 41 -15.85 19.30 -13.43
C GLU A 41 -14.43 18.90 -13.06
N VAL A 42 -13.94 17.74 -13.54
CA VAL A 42 -12.56 17.30 -13.33
C VAL A 42 -11.56 18.32 -13.88
N THR A 43 -11.82 18.86 -15.07
CA THR A 43 -11.00 19.92 -15.68
C THR A 43 -10.97 21.18 -14.79
N LYS A 44 -12.10 21.56 -14.19
CA LYS A 44 -12.20 22.70 -13.28
C LYS A 44 -11.48 22.41 -11.96
N ILE A 45 -11.68 21.24 -11.35
CA ILE A 45 -11.02 20.79 -10.11
C ILE A 45 -9.49 20.84 -10.26
N THR A 46 -8.97 20.37 -11.39
CA THR A 46 -7.52 20.32 -11.67
C THR A 46 -6.96 21.61 -12.24
N THR A 47 -7.78 22.65 -12.39
CA THR A 47 -7.40 23.92 -13.05
C THR A 47 -6.77 23.64 -14.41
N LYS A 48 -7.49 22.91 -15.27
CA LYS A 48 -7.06 22.45 -16.61
C LYS A 48 -5.78 21.63 -16.57
N PHE A 49 -5.67 20.73 -15.59
CA PHE A 49 -4.52 19.83 -15.42
C PHE A 49 -3.16 20.54 -15.25
N ASN A 50 -3.18 21.73 -14.66
CA ASN A 50 -2.01 22.62 -14.59
C ASN A 50 -0.90 22.09 -13.65
N ARG A 51 -1.23 21.31 -12.61
CA ARG A 51 -0.28 20.84 -11.59
C ARG A 51 -0.18 19.33 -11.59
N VAL A 52 0.82 18.80 -12.29
CA VAL A 52 1.17 17.38 -12.22
C VAL A 52 1.78 17.12 -10.83
N HIS A 53 1.24 16.15 -10.11
CA HIS A 53 1.74 15.69 -8.82
C HIS A 53 2.63 14.46 -8.98
N GLY A 54 2.26 13.52 -9.87
CA GLY A 54 3.01 12.32 -10.16
C GLY A 54 2.68 11.71 -11.51
N LYS A 55 3.61 10.90 -12.03
CA LYS A 55 3.42 10.10 -13.24
C LYS A 55 3.82 8.67 -12.94
N GLY A 56 2.94 7.73 -13.21
CA GLY A 56 3.19 6.32 -13.02
C GLY A 56 2.77 5.49 -14.23
N GLY A 57 3.01 4.18 -14.17
CA GLY A 57 2.63 3.25 -15.24
C GLY A 57 1.12 3.18 -15.51
N PHE A 58 0.31 3.65 -14.58
CA PHE A 58 -1.17 3.58 -14.61
C PHE A 58 -1.82 4.92 -14.96
N GLY A 59 -1.07 5.99 -15.14
CA GLY A 59 -1.60 7.29 -15.50
C GLY A 59 -0.86 8.47 -14.88
N VAL A 60 -1.46 9.65 -15.01
CA VAL A 60 -0.93 10.90 -14.47
C VAL A 60 -1.82 11.35 -13.32
N VAL A 61 -1.20 11.68 -12.19
CA VAL A 61 -1.88 12.23 -11.01
C VAL A 61 -1.72 13.75 -11.02
N TYR A 62 -2.83 14.46 -10.91
CA TYR A 62 -2.89 15.92 -10.83
C TYR A 62 -3.36 16.36 -9.46
N ARG A 63 -2.80 17.45 -8.97
CA ARG A 63 -3.32 18.15 -7.80
C ARG A 63 -4.52 19.00 -8.18
N GLY A 64 -5.60 18.92 -7.42
CA GLY A 64 -6.81 19.68 -7.63
C GLY A 64 -7.37 20.26 -6.33
N VAL A 65 -8.45 21.03 -6.46
CA VAL A 65 -9.21 21.59 -5.32
C VAL A 65 -10.69 21.30 -5.52
N LEU A 66 -11.29 20.62 -4.56
CA LEU A 66 -12.71 20.31 -4.51
C LEU A 66 -13.28 20.84 -3.18
N ASN A 67 -14.31 21.71 -3.21
CA ASN A 67 -14.90 22.28 -2.02
C ASN A 67 -13.89 22.89 -1.03
N LYS A 68 -12.91 23.62 -1.52
CA LYS A 68 -11.79 24.24 -0.76
C LYS A 68 -10.79 23.21 -0.16
N GLN A 69 -10.97 21.92 -0.37
CA GLN A 69 -10.05 20.87 0.06
C GLN A 69 -9.16 20.45 -1.11
N GLN A 70 -7.91 20.10 -0.82
CA GLN A 70 -7.00 19.55 -1.82
C GLN A 70 -7.39 18.11 -2.14
N VAL A 71 -7.30 17.73 -3.41
CA VAL A 71 -7.57 16.39 -3.91
C VAL A 71 -6.48 15.96 -4.89
N ALA A 72 -6.27 14.66 -4.99
CA ALA A 72 -5.44 14.04 -6.01
C ALA A 72 -6.35 13.40 -7.07
N VAL A 73 -6.11 13.75 -8.34
CA VAL A 73 -6.91 13.27 -9.47
C VAL A 73 -6.03 12.41 -10.38
N LYS A 74 -6.26 11.10 -10.38
CA LYS A 74 -5.56 10.11 -11.22
C LYS A 74 -6.32 9.96 -12.53
N MET A 75 -5.74 10.49 -13.62
CA MET A 75 -6.29 10.29 -14.96
C MET A 75 -5.82 8.96 -15.54
N LEU A 76 -6.74 8.17 -16.07
CA LEU A 76 -6.48 6.85 -16.64
C LEU A 76 -6.70 6.89 -18.16
N ASN A 77 -5.86 6.15 -18.90
CA ASN A 77 -6.04 6.00 -20.35
C ASN A 77 -7.11 4.94 -20.64
N ARG A 78 -8.24 5.37 -21.19
CA ARG A 78 -9.36 4.48 -21.54
C ARG A 78 -9.03 3.49 -22.68
N ALA A 79 -8.05 3.78 -23.51
CA ALA A 79 -7.63 2.84 -24.57
C ALA A 79 -6.99 1.55 -24.00
N SER A 80 -6.60 1.54 -22.73
CA SER A 80 -6.06 0.38 -22.06
C SER A 80 -7.17 -0.41 -21.35
N VAL A 81 -7.44 -1.64 -21.82
CA VAL A 81 -8.36 -2.56 -21.14
C VAL A 81 -7.97 -2.76 -19.67
N TYR A 82 -6.66 -2.80 -19.39
CA TYR A 82 -6.13 -2.89 -18.04
C TYR A 82 -6.58 -1.72 -17.16
N ASN A 83 -6.50 -0.49 -17.67
CA ASN A 83 -6.92 0.70 -16.92
C ASN A 83 -8.43 0.73 -16.67
N ILE A 84 -9.22 0.21 -17.60
CA ILE A 84 -10.68 0.11 -17.42
C ILE A 84 -11.00 -0.88 -16.29
N VAL A 85 -10.36 -2.05 -16.30
CA VAL A 85 -10.55 -3.07 -15.24
C VAL A 85 -10.11 -2.51 -13.89
N GLN A 86 -8.96 -1.82 -13.84
CA GLN A 86 -8.48 -1.17 -12.64
C GLN A 86 -9.47 -0.12 -12.12
N PHE A 87 -9.90 0.80 -12.97
CA PHE A 87 -10.88 1.85 -12.65
C PHE A 87 -12.16 1.26 -12.04
N THR A 88 -12.74 0.27 -12.74
CA THR A 88 -13.98 -0.37 -12.33
C THR A 88 -13.86 -0.99 -10.93
N LYS A 89 -12.74 -1.67 -10.68
CA LYS A 89 -12.47 -2.28 -9.38
C LYS A 89 -12.26 -1.26 -8.28
N GLU A 90 -11.45 -0.25 -8.51
CA GLU A 90 -11.22 0.79 -7.50
C GLU A 90 -12.54 1.51 -7.13
N VAL A 91 -13.39 1.81 -8.11
CA VAL A 91 -14.72 2.39 -7.83
C VAL A 91 -15.60 1.42 -7.05
N HIS A 92 -15.64 0.14 -7.46
CA HIS A 92 -16.51 -0.84 -6.82
C HIS A 92 -16.08 -1.15 -5.38
N ASP A 93 -14.81 -1.44 -5.17
CA ASP A 93 -14.31 -1.98 -3.91
C ASP A 93 -14.01 -0.88 -2.88
N PHE A 94 -13.51 0.29 -3.33
CA PHE A 94 -12.94 1.30 -2.43
C PHE A 94 -13.75 2.57 -2.25
N VAL A 95 -14.79 2.79 -3.02
CA VAL A 95 -15.63 3.99 -2.84
C VAL A 95 -16.28 4.09 -1.46
N LYS A 96 -16.50 2.95 -0.80
CA LYS A 96 -17.10 2.85 0.55
C LYS A 96 -16.07 2.69 1.66
N VAL A 97 -14.81 2.38 1.32
CA VAL A 97 -13.76 2.12 2.30
C VAL A 97 -13.36 3.42 2.97
N ARG A 98 -13.38 3.43 4.29
CA ARG A 98 -12.90 4.55 5.11
C ARG A 98 -12.06 3.98 6.25
N HIS A 99 -10.76 4.18 6.17
CA HIS A 99 -9.83 3.79 7.22
C HIS A 99 -8.71 4.82 7.30
N LYS A 100 -8.26 5.18 8.50
CA LYS A 100 -7.24 6.23 8.71
C LYS A 100 -5.93 5.96 7.94
N ASN A 101 -5.57 4.71 7.77
CA ASN A 101 -4.33 4.27 7.11
C ASN A 101 -4.53 3.78 5.66
N LEU A 102 -5.67 4.09 5.04
CA LEU A 102 -5.94 3.85 3.62
C LEU A 102 -6.30 5.17 2.95
N VAL A 103 -5.79 5.40 1.74
CA VAL A 103 -6.17 6.58 0.95
C VAL A 103 -7.63 6.47 0.53
N SER A 104 -8.42 7.50 0.86
CA SER A 104 -9.85 7.50 0.59
C SER A 104 -10.16 7.88 -0.85
N LEU A 105 -10.94 7.07 -1.54
CA LEU A 105 -11.56 7.43 -2.82
C LEU A 105 -12.75 8.35 -2.56
N ILE A 106 -12.70 9.59 -3.07
CA ILE A 106 -13.72 10.62 -2.91
C ILE A 106 -14.81 10.48 -3.99
N GLY A 107 -14.39 10.13 -5.20
CA GLY A 107 -15.30 9.99 -6.33
C GLY A 107 -14.57 9.59 -7.61
N TYR A 108 -15.29 9.59 -8.71
CA TYR A 108 -14.78 9.17 -10.01
C TYR A 108 -15.40 9.97 -11.16
N CYS A 109 -14.76 9.91 -12.32
CA CYS A 109 -15.30 10.38 -13.59
C CYS A 109 -15.26 9.21 -14.60
N ASP A 110 -16.42 8.91 -15.19
CA ASP A 110 -16.58 8.01 -16.34
C ASP A 110 -17.40 8.75 -17.39
N ASP A 111 -16.77 9.68 -18.10
CA ASP A 111 -17.43 10.62 -19.02
C ASP A 111 -16.77 10.53 -20.40
N GLY A 112 -17.47 9.92 -21.34
CA GLY A 112 -17.01 9.73 -22.72
C GLY A 112 -15.69 8.94 -22.78
N GLU A 113 -14.64 9.57 -23.30
CA GLU A 113 -13.32 8.96 -23.44
C GLU A 113 -12.44 9.11 -22.16
N HIS A 114 -12.98 9.76 -21.11
CA HIS A 114 -12.21 10.17 -19.95
C HIS A 114 -12.55 9.32 -18.71
N LEU A 115 -11.51 8.74 -18.11
CA LEU A 115 -11.59 8.06 -16.83
C LEU A 115 -10.72 8.78 -15.81
N ALA A 116 -11.29 9.08 -14.63
CA ALA A 116 -10.53 9.65 -13.53
C ALA A 116 -10.99 9.11 -12.18
N LEU A 117 -10.05 8.97 -11.27
CA LEU A 117 -10.28 8.64 -9.86
C LEU A 117 -9.86 9.84 -9.00
N LEU A 118 -10.73 10.27 -8.10
CA LEU A 118 -10.49 11.40 -7.21
C LEU A 118 -10.26 10.88 -5.79
N TYR A 119 -9.08 11.17 -5.24
CA TYR A 119 -8.68 10.76 -3.90
C TYR A 119 -8.46 11.94 -2.98
N GLU A 120 -8.46 11.69 -1.66
CA GLU A 120 -7.90 12.65 -0.72
C GLU A 120 -6.44 12.98 -1.11
N PHE A 121 -6.03 14.22 -0.83
CA PHE A 121 -4.65 14.62 -1.08
C PHE A 121 -3.79 14.32 0.14
N VAL A 122 -2.67 13.64 -0.06
CA VAL A 122 -1.72 13.26 0.99
C VAL A 122 -0.44 14.09 0.81
N ALA A 123 -0.07 14.86 1.83
CA ALA A 123 0.78 16.05 1.66
C ALA A 123 2.29 15.79 1.59
N ASN A 124 2.81 14.77 2.31
CA ASN A 124 4.26 14.55 2.48
C ASN A 124 4.85 13.50 1.52
N GLY A 125 4.15 13.23 0.38
CA GLY A 125 4.65 12.32 -0.64
C GLY A 125 4.65 10.86 -0.19
N ASP A 126 5.49 10.05 -0.79
CA ASP A 126 5.59 8.63 -0.50
C ASP A 126 6.80 8.28 0.40
N LEU A 127 6.77 7.09 0.97
CA LEU A 127 7.81 6.59 1.87
C LEU A 127 9.17 6.43 1.17
N ASN A 128 9.18 6.09 -0.12
CA ASN A 128 10.42 5.96 -0.89
C ASN A 128 11.16 7.32 -0.98
N ASP A 129 10.43 8.39 -1.29
CA ASP A 129 11.00 9.75 -1.33
C ASP A 129 11.53 10.16 0.05
N GLN A 130 10.85 9.79 1.14
CA GLN A 130 11.28 10.08 2.50
C GLN A 130 12.54 9.29 2.91
N LEU A 131 12.60 8.00 2.58
CA LEU A 131 13.76 7.15 2.87
C LEU A 131 14.99 7.54 2.05
N SER A 132 14.81 7.97 0.80
CA SER A 132 15.90 8.42 -0.08
C SER A 132 16.62 9.67 0.42
N GLY A 133 16.04 10.39 1.37
CA GLY A 133 16.58 11.66 1.85
C GLY A 133 16.28 12.86 0.94
N LYS A 134 15.39 12.71 -0.04
CA LYS A 134 14.99 13.76 -1.00
C LYS A 134 14.59 15.08 -0.33
N PHE A 135 14.03 15.00 0.86
CA PHE A 135 13.58 16.17 1.63
C PHE A 135 14.58 16.65 2.68
N GLY A 136 15.80 16.10 2.70
CA GLY A 136 16.87 16.51 3.62
C GLY A 136 16.72 16.05 5.07
N ASN A 137 15.61 15.46 5.46
CA ASN A 137 15.34 14.98 6.81
C ASN A 137 15.40 13.45 6.89
N VAL A 138 16.01 12.92 7.95
CA VAL A 138 16.00 11.50 8.27
C VAL A 138 14.82 11.20 9.18
N LEU A 139 13.99 10.23 8.81
CA LEU A 139 12.92 9.75 9.70
C LEU A 139 13.54 9.10 10.94
N SER A 140 13.23 9.59 12.13
CA SER A 140 13.62 8.97 13.41
C SER A 140 13.04 7.55 13.52
N TRP A 141 13.67 6.72 14.38
CA TRP A 141 13.19 5.35 14.60
C TRP A 141 11.73 5.31 15.09
N GLU A 142 11.36 6.17 16.03
CA GLU A 142 9.98 6.29 16.51
C GLU A 142 9.02 6.60 15.36
N ARG A 143 9.40 7.50 14.44
CA ARG A 143 8.56 7.86 13.29
C ARG A 143 8.44 6.69 12.30
N ARG A 144 9.54 5.96 12.05
CA ARG A 144 9.50 4.73 11.20
C ARG A 144 8.55 3.69 11.79
N LEU A 145 8.59 3.48 13.11
CA LEU A 145 7.65 2.56 13.78
C LEU A 145 6.19 3.01 13.63
N LYS A 146 5.88 4.29 13.82
CA LYS A 146 4.51 4.80 13.64
C LYS A 146 4.01 4.60 12.20
N ILE A 147 4.86 4.87 11.21
CA ILE A 147 4.53 4.67 9.80
C ILE A 147 4.22 3.20 9.53
N ILE A 148 5.11 2.29 9.93
CA ILE A 148 4.92 0.87 9.61
C ILE A 148 3.75 0.25 10.37
N ILE A 149 3.46 0.71 11.60
CA ILE A 149 2.26 0.33 12.35
C ILE A 149 1.01 0.76 11.58
N GLY A 150 0.99 1.99 11.06
CA GLY A 150 -0.12 2.47 10.25
C GLY A 150 -0.35 1.62 9.00
N VAL A 151 0.72 1.25 8.27
CA VAL A 151 0.62 0.33 7.13
C VAL A 151 0.08 -1.03 7.55
N ALA A 152 0.57 -1.59 8.67
CA ALA A 152 0.10 -2.86 9.21
C ALA A 152 -1.39 -2.82 9.56
N GLN A 153 -1.88 -1.74 10.20
CA GLN A 153 -3.30 -1.53 10.51
C GLN A 153 -4.16 -1.41 9.24
N GLY A 154 -3.65 -0.74 8.20
CA GLY A 154 -4.32 -0.68 6.90
C GLY A 154 -4.48 -2.05 6.25
N LEU A 155 -3.42 -2.87 6.26
CA LEU A 155 -3.44 -4.25 5.75
C LEU A 155 -4.32 -5.17 6.61
N GLU A 156 -4.26 -5.06 7.93
CA GLU A 156 -5.13 -5.81 8.85
C GLU A 156 -6.60 -5.57 8.51
N TYR A 157 -7.00 -4.31 8.35
CA TYR A 157 -8.36 -3.93 7.97
C TYR A 157 -8.77 -4.53 6.62
N LEU A 158 -7.90 -4.46 5.60
CA LEU A 158 -8.16 -5.06 4.30
C LEU A 158 -8.34 -6.58 4.39
N HIS A 159 -7.48 -7.26 5.16
CA HIS A 159 -7.47 -8.72 5.25
C HIS A 159 -8.62 -9.27 6.09
N SER A 160 -8.89 -8.65 7.25
CA SER A 160 -9.82 -9.18 8.25
C SER A 160 -11.24 -8.74 7.99
N GLU A 161 -11.46 -7.43 7.73
CA GLU A 161 -12.81 -6.87 7.59
C GLU A 161 -13.35 -6.98 6.16
N LEU A 162 -12.48 -6.70 5.16
CA LEU A 162 -12.92 -6.63 3.77
C LEU A 162 -12.59 -7.89 2.97
N ARG A 163 -11.70 -8.75 3.48
CA ARG A 163 -11.14 -9.91 2.77
C ARG A 163 -10.56 -9.54 1.41
N ILE A 164 -9.88 -8.40 1.35
CA ILE A 164 -9.23 -7.88 0.17
C ILE A 164 -7.72 -8.03 0.30
N LEU A 165 -7.07 -8.48 -0.79
CA LEU A 165 -5.62 -8.48 -0.96
C LEU A 165 -5.20 -7.16 -1.60
N HIS A 166 -4.19 -6.49 -1.04
CA HIS A 166 -3.65 -5.26 -1.62
C HIS A 166 -2.81 -5.54 -2.87
N ARG A 167 -1.90 -6.51 -2.79
CA ARG A 167 -1.05 -7.05 -3.87
C ARG A 167 0.07 -6.13 -4.38
N TYR A 168 0.15 -4.89 -3.88
CA TYR A 168 1.12 -3.91 -4.37
C TYR A 168 1.73 -3.09 -3.23
N VAL A 169 2.05 -3.76 -2.11
CA VAL A 169 2.68 -3.15 -0.95
C VAL A 169 4.14 -2.83 -1.26
N LYS A 170 4.47 -1.53 -1.32
CA LYS A 170 5.83 -1.02 -1.54
C LYS A 170 5.93 0.44 -1.09
N PRO A 171 7.14 0.97 -0.85
CA PRO A 171 7.31 2.33 -0.34
C PRO A 171 6.65 3.43 -1.19
N THR A 172 6.62 3.30 -2.51
CA THR A 172 5.97 4.28 -3.40
C THR A 172 4.45 4.30 -3.32
N ASN A 173 3.83 3.28 -2.69
CA ASN A 173 2.39 3.18 -2.45
C ASN A 173 2.02 3.45 -0.98
N ILE A 174 2.97 3.82 -0.15
CA ILE A 174 2.77 4.26 1.23
C ILE A 174 2.94 5.76 1.27
N LEU A 175 1.83 6.50 1.30
CA LEU A 175 1.82 7.95 1.34
C LEU A 175 1.82 8.43 2.79
N LEU A 176 2.38 9.62 3.03
CA LEU A 176 2.46 10.22 4.35
C LEU A 176 1.66 11.53 4.39
N ASP A 177 0.73 11.64 5.33
CA ASP A 177 -0.07 12.84 5.50
C ASP A 177 0.72 13.98 6.19
N GLU A 178 0.10 15.10 6.47
CA GLU A 178 0.72 16.26 7.10
C GLU A 178 1.31 15.98 8.49
N ASN A 179 0.84 14.92 9.19
CA ASN A 179 1.33 14.46 10.47
C ASN A 179 2.35 13.32 10.35
N PHE A 180 2.70 12.92 9.13
CA PHE A 180 3.48 11.73 8.80
C PHE A 180 2.79 10.42 9.21
N GLU A 181 1.46 10.40 9.28
CA GLU A 181 0.70 9.16 9.42
C GLU A 181 0.63 8.46 8.05
N ALA A 182 0.82 7.15 8.06
CA ALA A 182 0.84 6.37 6.84
C ALA A 182 -0.55 6.12 6.28
N LYS A 183 -0.68 6.27 4.95
CA LYS A 183 -1.86 5.92 4.16
C LYS A 183 -1.46 5.03 2.98
N LEU A 184 -1.92 3.79 2.98
CA LEU A 184 -1.68 2.86 1.88
C LEU A 184 -2.55 3.24 0.69
N ALA A 185 -1.97 3.25 -0.51
CA ALA A 185 -2.54 3.74 -1.76
C ALA A 185 -2.40 2.72 -2.90
N ASP A 186 -3.06 2.99 -4.03
CA ASP A 186 -3.00 2.23 -5.29
C ASP A 186 -3.64 0.84 -5.21
N PHE A 187 -4.96 0.84 -5.07
CA PHE A 187 -5.80 -0.36 -4.97
C PHE A 187 -6.17 -0.99 -6.33
N GLY A 188 -5.65 -0.47 -7.42
CA GLY A 188 -6.03 -0.90 -8.77
C GLY A 188 -5.73 -2.35 -9.08
N LEU A 189 -4.85 -2.99 -8.31
CA LEU A 189 -4.53 -4.41 -8.39
C LEU A 189 -5.18 -5.25 -7.28
N SER A 190 -5.85 -4.61 -6.32
CA SER A 190 -6.47 -5.32 -5.19
C SER A 190 -7.50 -6.36 -5.66
N ARG A 191 -7.71 -7.40 -4.89
CA ARG A 191 -8.72 -8.44 -5.17
C ARG A 191 -9.31 -9.01 -3.89
N SER A 192 -10.59 -9.38 -3.94
CA SER A 192 -11.22 -10.19 -2.91
C SER A 192 -10.47 -11.51 -2.74
N SER A 193 -10.21 -11.89 -1.50
CA SER A 193 -9.64 -13.19 -1.17
C SER A 193 -10.68 -14.26 -1.52
N PRO A 194 -10.34 -15.31 -2.30
CA PRO A 194 -11.31 -16.32 -2.66
C PRO A 194 -11.84 -17.02 -1.41
N THR A 195 -13.16 -17.12 -1.32
CA THR A 195 -13.84 -17.90 -0.27
C THR A 195 -13.85 -19.38 -0.58
N ASN A 196 -13.54 -19.76 -1.83
CA ASN A 196 -13.50 -21.13 -2.29
C ASN A 196 -12.26 -21.36 -3.17
N PRO A 197 -11.42 -22.39 -2.88
CA PRO A 197 -10.22 -22.69 -3.69
C PRO A 197 -10.53 -23.03 -5.15
N ASP A 198 -11.76 -23.46 -5.47
CA ASP A 198 -12.16 -23.88 -6.82
C ASP A 198 -12.47 -22.71 -7.78
N THR A 199 -12.52 -21.46 -7.33
CA THR A 199 -12.69 -20.29 -8.19
C THR A 199 -11.34 -19.75 -8.72
N GLU A 200 -10.57 -20.65 -9.32
CA GLU A 200 -9.16 -20.46 -9.68
C GLU A 200 -8.86 -19.38 -10.73
N ALA A 201 -9.80 -19.07 -11.62
CA ALA A 201 -9.51 -18.25 -12.80
C ALA A 201 -9.21 -16.77 -12.50
N SER A 202 -9.61 -16.27 -11.32
CA SER A 202 -9.58 -14.83 -11.01
C SER A 202 -8.27 -14.31 -10.40
N ASN A 203 -7.39 -15.19 -9.92
CA ASN A 203 -6.18 -14.79 -9.19
C ASN A 203 -4.90 -14.72 -10.03
N LYS A 204 -4.96 -15.10 -11.32
CA LYS A 204 -3.82 -14.92 -12.23
C LYS A 204 -3.63 -13.44 -12.52
N ILE A 205 -2.51 -12.86 -12.06
CA ILE A 205 -2.08 -11.53 -12.51
C ILE A 205 -1.14 -11.74 -13.69
N TYR A 206 -1.39 -10.98 -14.76
CA TYR A 206 -0.33 -10.69 -15.72
C TYR A 206 0.58 -9.60 -15.12
N VAL A 207 1.55 -10.00 -14.32
CA VAL A 207 2.66 -9.12 -13.98
C VAL A 207 3.47 -8.93 -15.25
N LYS A 208 3.76 -7.67 -15.63
CA LYS A 208 4.68 -7.40 -16.74
C LYS A 208 5.97 -8.21 -16.55
N PRO A 209 6.59 -8.69 -17.64
CA PRO A 209 7.90 -9.34 -17.55
C PRO A 209 8.92 -8.38 -16.93
N GLY A 210 9.33 -8.68 -15.73
CA GLY A 210 10.21 -7.88 -14.89
C GLY A 210 9.82 -8.20 -13.44
N ARG A 211 10.68 -8.89 -12.72
CA ARG A 211 10.44 -9.32 -11.34
C ARG A 211 10.29 -8.08 -10.47
N ASP A 212 9.09 -7.77 -9.98
CA ASP A 212 8.91 -6.77 -8.94
C ASP A 212 9.54 -7.35 -7.65
N PRO A 213 10.57 -6.73 -7.08
CA PRO A 213 11.35 -7.31 -5.99
C PRO A 213 10.58 -7.38 -4.67
N TYR A 214 9.41 -6.77 -4.58
CA TYR A 214 8.50 -6.87 -3.44
C TYR A 214 7.56 -8.07 -3.52
N LEU A 215 7.50 -8.77 -4.67
CA LEU A 215 6.65 -9.94 -4.83
C LEU A 215 7.32 -11.20 -4.32
N ASP A 216 6.53 -12.01 -3.62
CA ASP A 216 6.95 -13.31 -3.09
C ASP A 216 7.38 -14.29 -4.21
N ASP A 217 8.50 -14.97 -4.03
CA ASP A 217 8.95 -16.03 -4.95
C ASP A 217 7.91 -17.15 -5.10
N GLN A 218 7.10 -17.43 -4.09
CA GLN A 218 6.02 -18.41 -4.18
C GLN A 218 4.95 -18.02 -5.18
N TYR A 219 4.71 -16.72 -5.37
CA TYR A 219 3.80 -16.25 -6.42
C TYR A 219 4.25 -16.70 -7.81
N PHE A 220 5.56 -16.63 -8.09
CA PHE A 220 6.09 -17.05 -9.39
C PHE A 220 6.01 -18.57 -9.62
N ASN A 221 5.96 -19.35 -8.54
CA ASN A 221 5.86 -20.81 -8.61
C ASN A 221 4.41 -21.30 -8.66
N SER A 222 3.49 -20.64 -7.95
CA SER A 222 2.09 -21.06 -7.83
C SER A 222 1.13 -20.26 -8.70
N ASN A 223 1.50 -19.06 -9.14
CA ASN A 223 0.63 -18.03 -9.70
C ASN A 223 -0.53 -17.59 -8.77
N TRP A 224 -0.41 -17.87 -7.45
CA TRP A 224 -1.42 -17.54 -6.46
C TRP A 224 -0.94 -16.42 -5.53
N LEU A 225 -1.73 -15.37 -5.41
CA LEU A 225 -1.56 -14.35 -4.38
C LEU A 225 -2.57 -14.58 -3.25
N THR A 226 -2.07 -14.50 -2.04
CA THR A 226 -2.83 -14.68 -0.80
C THR A 226 -2.51 -13.53 0.17
N GLN A 227 -3.17 -13.48 1.31
CA GLN A 227 -2.83 -12.54 2.38
C GLN A 227 -1.35 -12.67 2.79
N THR A 228 -0.80 -13.88 2.75
CA THR A 228 0.63 -14.10 3.05
C THR A 228 1.56 -13.44 2.04
N SER A 229 1.12 -13.16 0.81
CA SER A 229 1.89 -12.41 -0.18
C SER A 229 2.01 -10.93 0.18
N ASP A 230 0.92 -10.30 0.67
CA ASP A 230 0.97 -8.92 1.18
C ASP A 230 1.87 -8.83 2.42
N ILE A 231 1.83 -9.83 3.29
CA ILE A 231 2.68 -9.92 4.49
C ILE A 231 4.16 -10.00 4.09
N TYR A 232 4.50 -10.75 3.05
CA TYR A 232 5.87 -10.78 2.52
C TYR A 232 6.31 -9.40 2.04
N SER A 233 5.51 -8.77 1.18
CA SER A 233 5.82 -7.43 0.65
C SER A 233 5.97 -6.41 1.77
N PHE A 234 5.12 -6.49 2.79
CA PHE A 234 5.22 -5.70 4.02
C PHE A 234 6.54 -5.95 4.76
N GLY A 235 6.95 -7.20 4.91
CA GLY A 235 8.25 -7.57 5.50
C GLY A 235 9.43 -6.95 4.75
N ILE A 236 9.40 -6.97 3.42
CA ILE A 236 10.43 -6.34 2.58
C ILE A 236 10.48 -4.82 2.81
N VAL A 237 9.32 -4.14 2.87
CA VAL A 237 9.26 -2.72 3.22
C VAL A 237 9.85 -2.44 4.60
N MET A 238 9.57 -3.30 5.59
CA MET A 238 10.18 -3.17 6.94
C MET A 238 11.71 -3.27 6.88
N LEU A 239 12.25 -4.24 6.14
CA LEU A 239 13.70 -4.40 5.98
C LEU A 239 14.33 -3.14 5.36
N GLU A 240 13.71 -2.57 4.33
CA GLU A 240 14.14 -1.27 3.77
C GLU A 240 14.10 -0.16 4.80
N MET A 241 13.02 -0.07 5.58
CA MET A 241 12.87 0.98 6.59
C MET A 241 13.90 0.85 7.72
N ILE A 242 14.29 -0.36 8.12
CA ILE A 242 15.27 -0.58 9.20
C ILE A 242 16.68 -0.28 8.68
N THR A 243 17.02 -0.78 7.50
CA THR A 243 18.40 -0.75 6.98
C THR A 243 18.70 0.42 6.06
N ASN A 244 17.65 1.04 5.49
CA ASN A 244 17.74 1.98 4.38
C ASN A 244 18.53 1.46 3.18
N GLN A 245 18.51 0.16 2.96
CA GLN A 245 19.16 -0.49 1.84
C GLN A 245 18.16 -0.79 0.72
N PRO A 246 18.54 -0.68 -0.57
CA PRO A 246 17.65 -1.03 -1.67
C PRO A 246 17.27 -2.51 -1.61
N VAL A 247 16.07 -2.86 -2.08
CA VAL A 247 15.59 -4.25 -2.08
C VAL A 247 16.49 -5.18 -2.89
N VAL A 248 17.02 -4.68 -4.01
CA VAL A 248 17.98 -5.41 -4.85
C VAL A 248 19.26 -4.60 -5.02
N ASP A 249 20.37 -5.20 -4.67
CA ASP A 249 21.71 -4.66 -4.92
C ASP A 249 22.63 -5.79 -5.37
N ASN A 250 23.07 -5.74 -6.62
CA ASN A 250 23.93 -6.76 -7.22
C ASN A 250 25.37 -6.77 -6.68
N ASN A 251 25.76 -5.77 -5.89
CA ASN A 251 27.07 -5.69 -5.26
C ASN A 251 27.14 -6.45 -3.91
N ARG A 252 25.98 -6.93 -3.40
CA ARG A 252 25.92 -7.68 -2.15
C ARG A 252 26.23 -9.16 -2.37
N GLU A 253 26.68 -9.83 -1.31
CA GLU A 253 26.84 -11.30 -1.24
C GLU A 253 25.54 -12.03 -1.66
N SER A 254 24.38 -11.49 -1.28
CA SER A 254 23.07 -11.88 -1.78
C SER A 254 22.34 -10.65 -2.29
N PRO A 255 21.95 -10.60 -3.58
CA PRO A 255 21.35 -9.41 -4.16
C PRO A 255 20.05 -8.95 -3.50
N HIS A 256 19.17 -9.89 -3.11
CA HIS A 256 17.89 -9.56 -2.52
C HIS A 256 18.02 -9.27 -1.02
N ILE A 257 17.37 -8.19 -0.54
CA ILE A 257 17.49 -7.69 0.82
C ILE A 257 17.15 -8.73 1.89
N SER A 258 16.11 -9.56 1.71
CA SER A 258 15.73 -10.58 2.69
C SER A 258 16.86 -11.59 2.91
N LYS A 259 17.48 -12.08 1.85
CA LYS A 259 18.58 -13.03 1.93
C LYS A 259 19.86 -12.41 2.48
N TRP A 260 20.10 -11.16 2.10
CA TRP A 260 21.24 -10.42 2.65
C TRP A 260 21.08 -10.21 4.16
N VAL A 261 19.91 -9.81 4.63
CA VAL A 261 19.63 -9.63 6.08
C VAL A 261 19.77 -10.97 6.81
N ASP A 262 19.20 -12.07 6.30
CA ASP A 262 19.35 -13.41 6.88
C ASP A 262 20.84 -13.75 7.11
N LEU A 263 21.70 -13.46 6.12
CA LEU A 263 23.15 -13.71 6.22
C LEU A 263 23.83 -12.80 7.25
N GLN A 264 23.47 -11.53 7.33
CA GLN A 264 24.06 -10.59 8.28
C GLN A 264 23.66 -10.92 9.73
N VAL A 265 22.38 -11.20 9.97
CA VAL A 265 21.87 -11.61 11.28
C VAL A 265 22.54 -12.90 11.75
N ALA A 266 22.79 -13.85 10.85
CA ALA A 266 23.52 -15.08 11.18
C ALA A 266 25.01 -14.86 11.50
N LYS A 267 25.62 -13.77 11.02
CA LYS A 267 27.04 -13.44 11.24
C LYS A 267 27.31 -12.70 12.54
N GLY A 268 26.34 -11.98 13.10
CA GLY A 268 26.59 -11.15 14.26
C GLY A 268 25.46 -10.28 14.76
N ASP A 269 25.75 -9.04 15.15
CA ASP A 269 24.76 -8.13 15.72
C ASP A 269 23.91 -7.49 14.64
N THR A 270 22.59 -7.67 14.76
CA THR A 270 21.55 -7.05 13.92
C THR A 270 21.67 -5.52 13.83
N LEU A 271 22.26 -4.88 14.87
CA LEU A 271 22.38 -3.42 14.91
C LEU A 271 23.40 -2.86 13.90
N GLU A 272 24.36 -3.68 13.44
CA GLU A 272 25.36 -3.24 12.46
C GLU A 272 24.78 -2.91 11.08
N ILE A 273 23.62 -3.48 10.74
CA ILE A 273 22.94 -3.27 9.47
C ILE A 273 21.83 -2.23 9.51
N VAL A 274 21.62 -1.61 10.67
CA VAL A 274 20.62 -0.53 10.82
C VAL A 274 21.08 0.72 10.07
N ASP A 275 20.14 1.48 9.54
CA ASP A 275 20.42 2.74 8.82
C ASP A 275 21.37 3.63 9.63
N PRO A 276 22.62 3.86 9.16
CA PRO A 276 23.61 4.62 9.90
C PRO A 276 23.21 6.07 10.13
N ARG A 277 22.28 6.60 9.34
CA ARG A 277 21.74 7.97 9.52
C ARG A 277 20.93 8.15 10.79
N LEU A 278 20.50 7.05 11.42
CA LEU A 278 19.87 7.08 12.74
C LEU A 278 20.85 7.38 13.87
N ASN A 279 22.16 7.34 13.62
CA ASN A 279 23.23 7.68 14.60
C ASN A 279 23.07 6.96 15.94
N ASN A 280 22.60 5.71 15.94
CA ASN A 280 22.26 4.93 17.13
C ASN A 280 21.22 5.61 18.07
N ASP A 281 20.44 6.56 17.55
CA ASP A 281 19.35 7.20 18.32
C ASP A 281 18.07 6.39 18.26
N PHE A 282 18.10 5.21 18.87
CA PHE A 282 16.99 4.27 18.98
C PHE A 282 17.18 3.34 20.19
N GLU A 283 16.11 2.66 20.59
CA GLU A 283 16.18 1.58 21.59
C GLU A 283 16.64 0.27 20.94
N PRO A 284 17.79 -0.30 21.29
CA PRO A 284 18.32 -1.50 20.63
C PRO A 284 17.37 -2.69 20.65
N THR A 285 16.66 -2.92 21.76
CA THR A 285 15.68 -4.02 21.87
C THR A 285 14.50 -3.82 20.93
N SER A 286 14.04 -2.58 20.76
CA SER A 286 12.99 -2.21 19.83
C SER A 286 13.38 -2.54 18.37
N VAL A 287 14.61 -2.19 17.99
CA VAL A 287 15.12 -2.45 16.64
C VAL A 287 15.29 -3.94 16.37
N ARG A 288 15.90 -4.69 17.31
CA ARG A 288 16.05 -6.15 17.17
C ARG A 288 14.71 -6.84 17.01
N LYS A 289 13.74 -6.51 17.85
CA LYS A 289 12.38 -7.05 17.75
C LYS A 289 11.73 -6.70 16.42
N ALA A 290 11.84 -5.47 15.93
CA ALA A 290 11.31 -5.08 14.64
C ALA A 290 11.99 -5.82 13.49
N MET A 291 13.30 -6.11 13.58
CA MET A 291 14.01 -6.93 12.60
C MET A 291 13.48 -8.38 12.60
N ASP A 292 13.26 -8.98 13.76
CA ASP A 292 12.71 -10.34 13.89
C ASP A 292 11.32 -10.44 13.26
N ILE A 293 10.47 -9.41 13.47
CA ILE A 293 9.15 -9.31 12.83
C ILE A 293 9.29 -9.23 11.31
N ALA A 294 10.19 -8.38 10.81
CA ALA A 294 10.44 -8.22 9.38
C ALA A 294 10.91 -9.53 8.73
N CYS A 295 11.86 -10.22 9.34
CA CYS A 295 12.34 -11.52 8.89
C CYS A 295 11.22 -12.58 8.90
N SER A 296 10.38 -12.59 9.95
CA SER A 296 9.24 -13.51 10.05
C SER A 296 8.21 -13.25 8.94
N CYS A 297 7.93 -11.98 8.62
CA CYS A 297 7.05 -11.61 7.51
C CYS A 297 7.65 -12.02 6.15
N ALA A 298 8.97 -11.91 5.96
CA ALA A 298 9.68 -12.28 4.74
C ALA A 298 10.03 -13.79 4.65
N ALA A 299 9.67 -14.60 5.65
CA ALA A 299 9.92 -16.04 5.69
C ALA A 299 9.04 -16.81 4.68
N ARG A 300 9.12 -18.15 4.71
CA ARG A 300 8.23 -19.03 3.92
C ARG A 300 6.76 -18.81 4.33
N ALA A 301 5.84 -18.83 3.36
CA ALA A 301 4.44 -18.42 3.57
C ALA A 301 3.73 -19.09 4.77
N HIS A 302 3.99 -20.36 5.02
CA HIS A 302 3.35 -21.10 6.15
C HIS A 302 3.87 -20.68 7.55
N ASN A 303 4.96 -19.93 7.60
CA ASN A 303 5.56 -19.44 8.85
C ASN A 303 5.28 -17.96 9.10
N ARG A 304 4.61 -17.26 8.17
CA ARG A 304 4.33 -15.83 8.31
C ARG A 304 3.25 -15.56 9.34
N PRO A 305 3.42 -14.55 10.21
CA PRO A 305 2.39 -14.13 11.16
C PRO A 305 1.17 -13.53 10.43
N SER A 306 0.03 -13.43 11.11
CA SER A 306 -1.08 -12.60 10.61
C SER A 306 -0.77 -11.11 10.79
N MET A 307 -1.45 -10.21 10.02
CA MET A 307 -1.27 -8.77 10.21
C MET A 307 -1.72 -8.31 11.61
N SER A 308 -2.72 -8.93 12.21
CA SER A 308 -3.14 -8.62 13.61
C SER A 308 -2.04 -8.91 14.62
N GLN A 309 -1.31 -10.01 14.46
CA GLN A 309 -0.17 -10.32 15.30
C GLN A 309 0.97 -9.32 15.09
N VAL A 310 1.26 -8.98 13.83
CA VAL A 310 2.27 -7.97 13.47
C VAL A 310 1.95 -6.61 14.09
N VAL A 311 0.70 -6.17 14.08
CA VAL A 311 0.27 -4.91 14.71
C VAL A 311 0.55 -4.91 16.21
N ILE A 312 0.24 -6.02 16.91
CA ILE A 312 0.51 -6.15 18.35
C ILE A 312 2.01 -6.03 18.63
N GLU A 313 2.83 -6.83 17.95
CA GLU A 313 4.27 -6.88 18.18
C GLU A 313 4.98 -5.56 17.83
N LEU A 314 4.56 -4.86 16.77
CA LEU A 314 5.09 -3.55 16.41
C LEU A 314 4.72 -2.46 17.44
N ASN A 315 3.53 -2.54 18.05
CA ASN A 315 3.18 -1.62 19.16
C ASN A 315 4.05 -1.84 20.39
N GLU A 316 4.49 -3.08 20.65
CA GLU A 316 5.48 -3.34 21.70
C GLU A 316 6.85 -2.71 21.37
N CYS A 317 7.30 -2.78 20.10
CA CYS A 317 8.51 -2.08 19.66
C CYS A 317 8.40 -0.57 19.89
N LEU A 318 7.25 0.03 19.57
CA LEU A 318 7.01 1.46 19.80
C LEU A 318 6.97 1.81 21.29
N ALA A 319 6.41 0.94 22.13
CA ALA A 319 6.39 1.15 23.59
C ALA A 319 7.80 1.15 24.17
N LEU A 320 8.68 0.25 23.73
CA LEU A 320 10.10 0.22 24.12
C LEU A 320 10.82 1.52 23.73
N GLU A 321 10.64 2.00 22.50
CA GLU A 321 11.26 3.24 22.03
C GLU A 321 10.77 4.47 22.82
N LYS A 322 9.47 4.56 23.11
CA LYS A 322 8.91 5.65 23.90
C LYS A 322 9.42 5.64 25.35
N ALA A 323 9.57 4.46 25.97
CA ALA A 323 10.12 4.34 27.33
C ALA A 323 11.55 4.91 27.41
N ARG A 324 12.40 4.64 26.40
CA ARG A 324 13.74 5.23 26.27
C ARG A 324 13.68 6.76 26.22
N SER A 325 12.78 7.31 25.40
CA SER A 325 12.66 8.76 25.20
C SER A 325 12.25 9.48 26.49
N ILE A 326 11.35 8.88 27.29
CA ILE A 326 10.91 9.42 28.59
C ILE A 326 12.06 9.38 29.60
N GLY A 327 12.84 8.29 29.66
CA GLY A 327 14.00 8.16 30.55
C GLY A 327 15.04 9.28 30.35
N ARG A 328 15.36 9.60 29.11
CA ARG A 328 16.28 10.67 28.73
C ARG A 328 15.79 12.07 29.15
N THR A 329 14.50 12.32 29.02
CA THR A 329 13.92 13.63 29.41
C THR A 329 13.94 13.82 30.93
N GLY A 330 13.78 12.75 31.73
CA GLY A 330 13.84 12.76 33.18
C GLY A 330 15.26 13.02 33.73
N GLU A 331 16.29 12.52 33.04
CA GLU A 331 17.70 12.75 33.44
C GLU A 331 18.16 14.21 33.22
N ILE A 332 17.67 14.86 32.16
CA ILE A 332 18.00 16.25 31.84
C ILE A 332 17.40 17.23 32.90
N THR A 333 16.23 16.90 33.46
CA THR A 333 15.54 17.74 34.44
C THR A 333 16.13 17.59 35.86
N GLN A 334 16.91 16.55 36.14
CA GLN A 334 17.57 16.36 37.45
C GLN A 334 18.98 16.98 37.55
N THR A 335 19.51 17.45 36.41
CA THR A 335 20.87 18.06 36.35
C THR A 335 20.87 19.58 36.21
N GLN A 336 19.73 20.24 36.36
CA GLN A 336 19.57 21.69 36.50
C GLN A 336 19.15 22.07 37.94
#